data_72afee510b6eb2806519cc9e150a1a9f
#
_entry.id   72afee510b6eb2806519cc9e150a1a9f
#
_cell.length_a   1.000
_cell.length_b   1.000
_cell.length_c   1.000
_cell.angle_alpha   90.00
_cell.angle_beta   90.00
_cell.angle_gamma   90.00
#
_symmetry.space_group_name_H-M   'P 1'
#
loop_
_entity.id
_entity.type
_entity.pdbx_description
1 polymer ?
#
loop_
_entity_poly.entity_id
_entity_poly.type
_entity_poly.pdbx_seq_one_letter_code
_entity_poly.pdbx_strand_id
1 'polypeptide(L)'
;MHKKIPLLLLLSTSLVISADHHAIKGDKSNKETQKMEMEKKGMWKPEDCKKISQTSGAYLYFSGEAFKKRSTFEKDGNKTSADEAFAEATALAELAANFAKNFEAYCKR
;
A
#
# COMPACT_ATOMS: atom_id res chain seq x y z
N MET A 1 -0.63 -5.84 49.87
CA MET A 1 -0.58 -5.94 49.37
C MET A 1 -0.49 -6.14 48.26
N HIS A 2 -0.55 -6.40 47.92
CA HIS A 2 -0.44 -6.68 47.03
C HIS A 2 -0.51 -7.17 46.07
N LYS A 3 -0.59 -7.26 45.62
CA LYS A 3 -0.73 -7.63 44.86
C LYS A 3 -0.52 -7.93 43.85
N LYS A 4 -0.48 -8.07 43.44
CA LYS A 4 -0.26 -8.35 42.58
C LYS A 4 -0.33 -8.83 41.63
N ILE A 5 -0.39 -9.01 41.17
CA ILE A 5 -0.50 -9.48 40.35
C ILE A 5 -0.45 -9.64 39.24
N PRO A 6 -0.34 -9.56 38.93
CA PRO A 6 -0.33 -9.78 37.92
C PRO A 6 -0.16 -10.28 37.04
N LEU A 7 -0.23 -10.45 36.77
CA LEU A 7 -0.16 -10.89 35.97
C LEU A 7 -0.14 -11.34 35.02
N LEU A 8 -0.13 -11.34 34.82
CA LEU A 8 -0.13 -11.75 34.07
C LEU A 8 -0.21 -12.11 33.11
N LEU A 9 -0.31 -12.08 32.82
CA LEU A 9 -0.45 -12.43 32.02
C LEU A 9 -0.26 -12.71 31.00
N LEU A 10 -0.21 -12.63 30.79
CA LEU A 10 -0.03 -12.89 29.99
C LEU A 10 0.08 -13.43 29.09
N LEU A 11 0.19 -13.49 28.91
CA LEU A 11 0.40 -14.07 28.21
C LEU A 11 0.15 -14.50 27.29
N SER A 12 -0.03 -14.62 27.16
CA SER A 12 -0.34 -15.13 26.40
C SER A 12 -0.28 -15.10 25.28
N THR A 13 -0.40 -15.01 25.07
CA THR A 13 -0.44 -14.98 24.09
C THR A 13 0.06 -15.40 23.14
N SER A 14 0.35 -15.33 22.94
CA SER A 14 0.96 -15.70 22.14
C SER A 14 0.88 -16.58 21.40
N LEU A 15 0.67 -16.91 21.34
CA LEU A 15 0.62 -17.76 20.73
C LEU A 15 0.37 -17.96 19.66
N VAL A 16 0.01 -17.88 19.58
CA VAL A 16 -0.41 -18.07 18.71
C VAL A 16 -0.04 -18.23 17.57
N ILE A 17 -0.09 -18.00 17.15
CA ILE A 17 0.36 -17.86 16.10
C ILE A 17 0.97 -18.73 15.38
N SER A 18 1.59 -19.11 15.84
CA SER A 18 2.37 -19.96 15.22
C SER A 18 1.70 -20.85 14.47
N ALA A 19 0.65 -21.08 14.73
CA ALA A 19 0.04 -22.04 14.09
C ALA A 19 0.12 -21.89 12.70
N ASP A 20 0.26 -20.87 12.31
CA ASP A 20 0.16 -20.68 11.03
C ASP A 20 0.99 -21.32 10.22
N HIS A 21 2.04 -21.56 10.54
CA HIS A 21 2.91 -21.96 9.63
C HIS A 21 2.79 -23.20 9.16
N HIS A 22 2.19 -23.92 9.75
CA HIS A 22 2.30 -25.17 9.30
C HIS A 22 1.70 -25.35 8.04
N ALA A 23 0.97 -24.49 7.64
CA ALA A 23 0.34 -24.64 6.41
C ALA A 23 1.28 -24.77 5.33
N ILE A 24 2.47 -24.51 5.53
CA ILE A 24 3.28 -24.50 4.48
C ILE A 24 3.99 -25.67 4.21
N LYS A 25 3.73 -26.75 4.72
CA LYS A 25 4.42 -27.81 4.51
C LYS A 25 4.66 -28.04 3.23
N GLY A 26 5.57 -27.98 2.79
CA GLY A 26 6.04 -28.18 1.68
C GLY A 26 5.56 -28.99 0.66
N ASP A 27 4.81 -28.68 -0.11
CA ASP A 27 4.38 -29.45 -1.17
C ASP A 27 5.10 -28.94 -2.39
N LYS A 28 5.88 -29.74 -3.04
CA LYS A 28 6.62 -29.33 -4.18
C LYS A 28 5.73 -28.89 -5.32
N SER A 29 4.64 -29.57 -5.56
CA SER A 29 3.77 -29.21 -6.64
C SER A 29 3.16 -27.84 -6.39
N ASN A 30 2.91 -27.50 -5.12
CA ASN A 30 2.40 -26.21 -4.78
C ASN A 30 3.43 -25.11 -5.06
N LYS A 31 4.69 -25.38 -4.79
CA LYS A 31 5.74 -24.40 -5.07
C LYS A 31 5.90 -24.17 -6.56
N GLU A 32 5.82 -25.21 -7.35
CA GLU A 32 5.91 -25.07 -8.80
C GLU A 32 4.73 -24.28 -9.35
N THR A 33 3.52 -24.55 -8.84
CA THR A 33 2.34 -23.83 -9.27
C THR A 33 2.48 -22.34 -8.91
N GLN A 34 2.98 -22.05 -7.71
CA GLN A 34 3.19 -20.67 -7.30
C GLN A 34 4.24 -19.98 -8.17
N LYS A 35 5.30 -20.69 -8.52
CA LYS A 35 6.32 -20.13 -9.39
C LYS A 35 5.76 -19.80 -10.76
N MET A 36 4.98 -20.70 -11.35
CA MET A 36 4.35 -20.48 -12.64
C MET A 36 3.38 -19.32 -12.60
N GLU A 37 2.63 -19.18 -11.50
CA GLU A 37 1.73 -18.09 -11.33
C GLU A 37 2.48 -16.76 -11.25
N MET A 38 3.60 -16.73 -10.54
CA MET A 38 4.40 -15.53 -10.43
C MET A 38 5.01 -15.14 -11.77
N GLU A 39 5.53 -16.10 -12.52
CA GLU A 39 6.09 -15.82 -13.83
C GLU A 39 5.04 -15.26 -14.76
N LYS A 40 3.82 -15.86 -14.71
CA LYS A 40 2.75 -15.41 -15.55
C LYS A 40 2.28 -14.02 -15.19
N LYS A 41 2.17 -13.74 -13.89
CA LYS A 41 1.71 -12.44 -13.42
C LYS A 41 2.78 -11.36 -13.54
N GLY A 42 4.04 -11.77 -13.60
CA GLY A 42 5.13 -10.82 -13.79
C GLY A 42 5.29 -10.36 -15.22
N MET A 43 4.55 -10.96 -16.15
CA MET A 43 4.62 -10.56 -17.56
C MET A 43 3.51 -9.56 -17.84
N TRP A 44 3.86 -8.30 -17.88
CA TRP A 44 2.86 -7.24 -18.07
C TRP A 44 2.48 -7.08 -19.53
N LYS A 45 1.20 -7.13 -19.79
CA LYS A 45 0.66 -6.97 -21.12
C LYS A 45 0.38 -5.50 -21.41
N PRO A 46 0.25 -5.12 -22.68
CA PRO A 46 -0.06 -3.72 -23.01
C PRO A 46 -1.27 -3.16 -22.29
N GLU A 47 -2.33 -3.97 -22.12
CA GLU A 47 -3.52 -3.50 -21.42
C GLU A 47 -3.24 -3.19 -19.96
N ASP A 48 -2.41 -3.99 -19.32
CA ASP A 48 -2.05 -3.77 -17.93
C ASP A 48 -1.18 -2.54 -17.79
N CYS A 49 -0.28 -2.34 -18.74
CA CYS A 49 0.56 -1.15 -18.77
C CYS A 49 -0.26 0.11 -18.97
N LYS A 50 -1.30 0.03 -19.78
CA LYS A 50 -2.21 1.14 -19.94
C LYS A 50 -2.90 1.50 -18.63
N LYS A 51 -3.32 0.48 -17.87
CA LYS A 51 -3.94 0.69 -16.56
C LYS A 51 -2.99 1.36 -15.59
N ILE A 52 -1.73 0.94 -15.58
CA ILE A 52 -0.72 1.56 -14.71
C ILE A 52 -0.58 3.04 -15.04
N SER A 53 -0.50 3.36 -16.33
CA SER A 53 -0.37 4.74 -16.77
C SER A 53 -1.59 5.57 -16.38
N GLN A 54 -2.78 5.01 -16.59
CA GLN A 54 -4.02 5.69 -16.23
C GLN A 54 -4.12 5.91 -14.72
N THR A 55 -3.72 4.92 -13.93
CA THR A 55 -3.76 5.02 -12.48
C THR A 55 -2.81 6.09 -11.97
N SER A 56 -1.59 6.12 -12.52
CA SER A 56 -0.62 7.15 -12.18
C SER A 56 -1.18 8.54 -12.47
N GLY A 57 -1.76 8.72 -13.65
CA GLY A 57 -2.37 9.99 -14.03
C GLY A 57 -3.53 10.40 -13.15
N ALA A 58 -4.36 9.42 -12.75
CA ALA A 58 -5.49 9.68 -11.86
C ALA A 58 -5.03 10.17 -10.49
N TYR A 59 -4.02 9.50 -9.92
CA TYR A 59 -3.47 9.93 -8.62
C TYR A 59 -2.86 11.33 -8.72
N LEU A 60 -2.20 11.63 -9.83
CA LEU A 60 -1.62 12.94 -10.00
C LEU A 60 -2.72 14.02 -10.09
N TYR A 61 -3.80 13.71 -10.79
CA TYR A 61 -4.94 14.60 -10.88
C TYR A 61 -5.54 14.87 -9.49
N PHE A 62 -5.78 13.82 -8.72
CA PHE A 62 -6.36 13.97 -7.39
C PHE A 62 -5.41 14.67 -6.42
N SER A 63 -4.09 14.49 -6.61
CA SER A 63 -3.11 15.24 -5.85
C SER A 63 -3.28 16.74 -6.10
N GLY A 64 -3.44 17.13 -7.37
CA GLY A 64 -3.69 18.53 -7.72
C GLY A 64 -4.95 19.10 -7.09
N GLU A 65 -6.02 18.28 -7.06
CA GLU A 65 -7.27 18.70 -6.43
C GLU A 65 -7.10 18.88 -4.91
N ALA A 66 -6.33 18.04 -4.28
CA ALA A 66 -6.07 18.18 -2.84
C ALA A 66 -5.24 19.44 -2.54
N PHE A 67 -4.30 19.79 -3.42
CA PHE A 67 -3.57 21.06 -3.28
C PHE A 67 -4.50 22.27 -3.39
N LYS A 68 -5.50 22.21 -4.27
CA LYS A 68 -6.48 23.27 -4.37
C LYS A 68 -7.30 23.40 -3.08
N LYS A 69 -7.68 22.26 -2.50
CA LYS A 69 -8.39 22.27 -1.23
C LYS A 69 -7.55 22.91 -0.14
N ARG A 70 -6.28 22.60 -0.11
CA ARG A 70 -5.37 23.19 0.86
C ARG A 70 -5.39 24.72 0.75
N SER A 71 -5.29 25.24 -0.47
CA SER A 71 -5.32 26.68 -0.69
C SER A 71 -6.60 27.30 -0.16
N THR A 72 -7.74 26.67 -0.41
CA THR A 72 -9.02 27.16 0.06
C THR A 72 -9.08 27.18 1.59
N PHE A 73 -8.62 26.08 2.23
CA PHE A 73 -8.62 26.04 3.69
C PHE A 73 -7.68 27.06 4.29
N GLU A 74 -6.54 27.34 3.65
CA GLU A 74 -5.61 28.36 4.12
C GLU A 74 -6.27 29.75 4.04
N LYS A 75 -6.97 30.05 2.97
CA LYS A 75 -7.66 31.33 2.85
C LYS A 75 -8.74 31.48 3.91
N ASP A 76 -9.37 30.38 4.30
CA ASP A 76 -10.42 30.41 5.30
C ASP A 76 -9.87 30.38 6.74
N GLY A 77 -8.56 30.31 6.89
CA GLY A 77 -7.94 30.27 8.21
C GLY A 77 -8.04 28.91 8.90
N ASN A 78 -8.40 27.86 8.15
CA ASN A 78 -8.55 26.52 8.72
C ASN A 78 -7.27 25.74 8.53
N LYS A 79 -6.32 25.93 9.43
CA LYS A 79 -5.01 25.34 9.31
C LYS A 79 -5.03 23.82 9.41
N THR A 80 -5.84 23.27 10.30
CA THR A 80 -5.91 21.81 10.46
C THR A 80 -6.35 21.15 9.16
N SER A 81 -7.42 21.64 8.54
CA SER A 81 -7.89 21.06 7.28
C SER A 81 -6.88 21.30 6.14
N ALA A 82 -6.20 22.44 6.17
CA ALA A 82 -5.16 22.71 5.17
C ALA A 82 -4.01 21.71 5.29
N ASP A 83 -3.59 21.39 6.51
CA ASP A 83 -2.51 20.42 6.73
C ASP A 83 -2.93 19.02 6.32
N GLU A 84 -4.19 18.65 6.57
CA GLU A 84 -4.71 17.35 6.14
C GLU A 84 -4.78 17.27 4.62
N ALA A 85 -5.20 18.33 3.96
CA ALA A 85 -5.24 18.36 2.51
C ALA A 85 -3.84 18.29 1.90
N PHE A 86 -2.85 18.90 2.55
CA PHE A 86 -1.47 18.83 2.11
C PHE A 86 -0.95 17.40 2.23
N ALA A 87 -1.23 16.72 3.34
CA ALA A 87 -0.82 15.33 3.54
C ALA A 87 -1.46 14.43 2.48
N GLU A 88 -2.72 14.65 2.18
CA GLU A 88 -3.43 13.91 1.13
C GLU A 88 -2.78 14.15 -0.24
N ALA A 89 -2.49 15.40 -0.56
CA ALA A 89 -1.90 15.76 -1.84
C ALA A 89 -0.53 15.12 -2.03
N THR A 90 0.29 15.14 -0.98
CA THR A 90 1.64 14.56 -1.08
C THR A 90 1.59 13.04 -1.16
N ALA A 91 0.68 12.39 -0.43
CA ALA A 91 0.53 10.94 -0.51
C ALA A 91 0.09 10.51 -1.91
N LEU A 92 -0.86 11.24 -2.51
CA LEU A 92 -1.32 10.94 -3.86
C LEU A 92 -0.23 11.18 -4.90
N ALA A 93 0.58 12.22 -4.72
CA ALA A 93 1.70 12.49 -5.63
C ALA A 93 2.74 11.37 -5.55
N GLU A 94 2.98 10.84 -4.35
CA GLU A 94 3.90 9.74 -4.16
C GLU A 94 3.40 8.48 -4.84
N LEU A 95 2.12 8.18 -4.70
CA LEU A 95 1.51 7.03 -5.38
C LEU A 95 1.64 7.19 -6.89
N ALA A 96 1.36 8.38 -7.42
CA ALA A 96 1.48 8.63 -8.85
C ALA A 96 2.91 8.37 -9.33
N ALA A 97 3.89 8.85 -8.58
CA ALA A 97 5.30 8.66 -8.92
C ALA A 97 5.69 7.19 -8.89
N ASN A 98 5.19 6.45 -7.91
CA ASN A 98 5.52 5.03 -7.79
C ASN A 98 4.92 4.22 -8.95
N PHE A 99 3.69 4.52 -9.35
CA PHE A 99 3.10 3.86 -10.51
C PHE A 99 3.86 4.23 -11.78
N ALA A 100 4.31 5.48 -11.92
CA ALA A 100 5.09 5.90 -13.08
C ALA A 100 6.42 5.18 -13.15
N LYS A 101 7.08 4.97 -12.02
CA LYS A 101 8.32 4.21 -11.97
C LYS A 101 8.11 2.76 -12.38
N ASN A 102 7.03 2.17 -11.93
CA ASN A 102 6.71 0.80 -12.31
C ASN A 102 6.42 0.71 -13.81
N PHE A 103 5.74 1.69 -14.36
CA PHE A 103 5.49 1.75 -15.80
C PHE A 103 6.82 1.78 -16.55
N GLU A 104 7.77 2.62 -16.13
CA GLU A 104 9.05 2.67 -16.78
C GLU A 104 9.83 1.36 -16.67
N ALA A 105 9.78 0.74 -15.51
CA ALA A 105 10.53 -0.50 -15.28
C ALA A 105 9.97 -1.68 -16.07
N TYR A 106 8.67 -1.78 -16.20
CA TYR A 106 8.05 -2.99 -16.75
C TYR A 106 7.32 -2.79 -18.06
N CYS A 107 7.01 -1.56 -18.44
CA CYS A 107 6.16 -1.29 -19.59
C CYS A 107 6.81 -0.48 -20.70
N LYS A 108 7.85 0.27 -20.37
CA LYS A 108 8.48 1.10 -21.37
C LYS A 108 9.56 0.28 -22.07
N ARG A 109 9.50 0.19 -23.35
CA ARG A 109 10.47 -0.60 -24.13
C ARG A 109 11.06 0.18 -25.24
#